data_e66aa7c5ad9958b4355d5ba916c93a55
#
_entry.id   e66aa7c5ad9958b4355d5ba916c93a55
#
_cell.length_a   1.000
_cell.length_b   1.000
_cell.length_c   1.000
_cell.angle_alpha   90.00
_cell.angle_beta   90.00
_cell.angle_gamma   90.00
#
_symmetry.space_group_name_H-M   'P 1'
#
loop_
_entity.id
_entity.type
_entity.pdbx_description
1 polymer ?
#
loop_
_entity_poly.entity_id
_entity_poly.type
_entity_poly.pdbx_seq_one_letter_code
_entity_poly.pdbx_strand_id
1 'polypeptide(L)'
;MKKFLAVLLAALMICVSFVACSSEKKSDDTNTNTDTDTQETLTMVTNAEFPPYEYKEGDKVVGIDADVAQAIADKLGMKLEIVDTKFDAIIPGVQSGKYDMGMAGMTVTPEREQSVAFSDSYATGIQSIIVKQGSDIKSVDDLSEKTKIGVQLGTTGDIYAKDDFGDEAVQEFDKGADAVQALLAGKIDCVIIDNEPAKSFVASNEGLEILNTSYAEEEYAICFKKDNTELQTKVNGALKELIADGTLQEIVNKYIKAE
;
A
#
# COMPACT_ATOMS: atom_id res chain seq x y z
N MET A 1 -30.96 -16.65 -52.45
CA MET A 1 -32.21 -16.26 -53.14
C MET A 1 -32.74 -15.03 -52.42
N LYS A 2 -32.78 -13.93 -53.16
CA LYS A 2 -33.85 -12.91 -53.24
C LYS A 2 -34.19 -12.23 -51.90
N LYS A 3 -34.19 -10.97 -51.76
CA LYS A 3 -34.24 -9.72 -52.49
C LYS A 3 -34.86 -8.67 -51.59
N PHE A 4 -34.32 -7.45 -51.60
CA PHE A 4 -34.94 -6.13 -51.67
C PHE A 4 -35.98 -5.74 -50.60
N LEU A 5 -35.99 -4.54 -50.03
CA LEU A 5 -36.18 -3.27 -50.73
C LEU A 5 -35.98 -2.09 -49.77
N ALA A 6 -35.35 -1.05 -50.24
CA ALA A 6 -35.30 0.31 -49.71
C ALA A 6 -36.57 1.08 -49.98
N VAL A 7 -36.84 2.18 -49.26
CA VAL A 7 -37.56 3.41 -49.63
C VAL A 7 -37.53 4.33 -48.41
N LEU A 8 -36.89 5.45 -48.33
CA LEU A 8 -36.83 6.75 -49.00
C LEU A 8 -37.92 7.76 -48.52
N LEU A 9 -37.45 8.95 -48.12
CA LEU A 9 -38.07 10.30 -48.14
C LEU A 9 -39.10 10.62 -47.02
N ALA A 10 -39.15 11.80 -46.42
CA ALA A 10 -38.88 13.17 -46.92
C ALA A 10 -38.71 14.17 -45.76
N ALA A 11 -38.05 15.25 -46.07
CA ALA A 11 -37.88 16.48 -45.34
C ALA A 11 -39.17 17.26 -45.07
N LEU A 12 -39.20 18.02 -43.97
CA LEU A 12 -39.95 19.29 -43.95
C LEU A 12 -39.26 20.33 -43.07
N MET A 13 -38.67 21.32 -43.74
CA MET A 13 -38.30 22.60 -43.15
C MET A 13 -39.53 23.43 -42.85
N ILE A 14 -39.61 24.04 -41.69
CA ILE A 14 -40.41 25.24 -41.48
C ILE A 14 -39.55 26.25 -40.74
N CYS A 15 -39.10 27.26 -41.46
CA CYS A 15 -38.61 28.53 -40.95
C CYS A 15 -39.81 29.39 -40.50
N VAL A 16 -39.73 29.93 -39.27
CA VAL A 16 -40.49 31.12 -38.92
C VAL A 16 -39.58 32.09 -38.22
N SER A 17 -39.25 33.14 -38.93
CA SER A 17 -38.67 34.40 -38.45
C SER A 17 -39.80 35.30 -37.98
N PHE A 18 -39.62 36.03 -36.87
CA PHE A 18 -40.16 37.40 -36.63
C PHE A 18 -39.81 37.78 -35.19
N VAL A 19 -39.08 38.74 -35.02
CA VAL A 19 -39.09 40.21 -34.92
C VAL A 19 -38.64 40.67 -33.54
N ALA A 20 -37.68 41.54 -33.58
CA ALA A 20 -37.09 42.31 -32.48
C ALA A 20 -38.13 43.23 -31.80
N CYS A 21 -37.98 43.32 -30.47
CA CYS A 21 -38.28 44.58 -29.77
C CYS A 21 -37.28 44.80 -28.66
N SER A 22 -36.60 45.92 -28.78
CA SER A 22 -35.66 46.53 -27.83
C SER A 22 -36.35 46.84 -26.51
N SER A 23 -35.69 46.51 -25.40
CA SER A 23 -35.84 47.23 -24.13
C SER A 23 -34.62 47.00 -23.27
N GLU A 24 -33.81 48.03 -23.11
CA GLU A 24 -32.70 48.07 -22.17
C GLU A 24 -33.20 47.84 -20.74
N LYS A 25 -32.66 46.82 -20.08
CA LYS A 25 -32.58 46.74 -18.62
C LYS A 25 -31.23 46.14 -18.23
N LYS A 26 -30.46 46.89 -17.49
CA LYS A 26 -29.29 46.47 -16.77
C LYS A 26 -29.58 45.12 -16.10
N SER A 27 -28.88 44.12 -16.48
CA SER A 27 -28.74 42.86 -15.70
C SER A 27 -27.38 42.87 -15.03
N ASP A 28 -27.42 42.91 -13.72
CA ASP A 28 -26.31 42.47 -12.84
C ASP A 28 -25.77 41.14 -13.34
N ASP A 29 -24.54 41.12 -13.80
CA ASP A 29 -23.75 39.93 -14.00
C ASP A 29 -23.38 39.38 -12.61
N THR A 30 -24.27 38.58 -12.04
CA THR A 30 -23.90 37.67 -10.97
C THR A 30 -23.27 36.48 -11.65
N ASN A 31 -21.98 36.56 -11.91
CA ASN A 31 -21.13 35.44 -12.28
C ASN A 31 -21.08 34.50 -11.07
N THR A 32 -22.02 33.57 -11.00
CA THR A 32 -21.93 32.44 -10.09
C THR A 32 -20.89 31.49 -10.67
N ASN A 33 -19.62 31.78 -10.39
CA ASN A 33 -18.61 30.74 -10.41
C ASN A 33 -19.03 29.69 -9.38
N THR A 34 -19.68 28.66 -9.86
CA THR A 34 -19.68 27.37 -9.18
C THR A 34 -18.24 26.83 -9.33
N ASP A 35 -17.35 27.27 -8.45
CA ASP A 35 -16.16 26.47 -8.11
C ASP A 35 -16.69 25.14 -7.61
N THR A 36 -16.81 24.18 -8.48
CA THR A 36 -16.79 22.78 -8.13
C THR A 36 -15.35 22.57 -7.67
N ASP A 37 -15.14 22.73 -6.37
CA ASP A 37 -13.91 22.34 -5.66
C ASP A 37 -13.79 20.82 -5.83
N THR A 38 -13.30 20.40 -6.99
CA THR A 38 -12.95 19.00 -7.26
C THR A 38 -11.56 18.79 -6.63
N GLN A 39 -11.57 18.54 -5.32
CA GLN A 39 -10.38 18.14 -4.60
C GLN A 39 -9.72 16.96 -5.33
N GLU A 40 -8.45 17.10 -5.68
CA GLU A 40 -7.67 16.03 -6.32
C GLU A 40 -7.61 14.81 -5.40
N THR A 41 -7.65 13.63 -5.99
CA THR A 41 -7.56 12.37 -5.23
C THR A 41 -6.14 11.84 -5.28
N LEU A 42 -5.60 11.48 -4.12
CA LEU A 42 -4.35 10.74 -3.96
C LEU A 42 -4.68 9.26 -3.77
N THR A 43 -4.34 8.42 -4.74
CA THR A 43 -4.57 6.99 -4.64
C THR A 43 -3.36 6.27 -4.04
N MET A 44 -3.56 5.65 -2.89
CA MET A 44 -2.58 4.82 -2.21
C MET A 44 -2.93 3.34 -2.40
N VAL A 45 -1.99 2.54 -2.88
CA VAL A 45 -2.11 1.07 -2.87
C VAL A 45 -1.35 0.48 -1.70
N THR A 46 -1.95 -0.52 -1.06
CA THR A 46 -1.40 -1.21 0.11
C THR A 46 -1.76 -2.70 0.09
N ASN A 47 -1.23 -3.47 1.06
CA ASN A 47 -1.68 -4.82 1.38
C ASN A 47 -2.12 -4.89 2.84
N ALA A 48 -3.43 -4.74 3.08
CA ALA A 48 -4.00 -4.56 4.41
C ALA A 48 -4.04 -5.87 5.23
N GLU A 49 -2.89 -6.54 5.37
CA GLU A 49 -2.67 -7.81 6.06
C GLU A 49 -1.43 -7.74 7.00
N PHE A 50 -0.94 -6.51 7.30
CA PHE A 50 0.35 -6.28 7.96
C PHE A 50 0.21 -5.38 9.20
N PRO A 51 -0.50 -5.84 10.26
CA PRO A 51 -0.66 -5.04 11.48
C PRO A 51 0.69 -4.85 12.20
N PRO A 52 0.95 -3.66 12.77
CA PRO A 52 0.06 -2.52 12.94
C PRO A 52 0.17 -1.45 11.83
N TYR A 53 0.92 -1.71 10.75
CA TYR A 53 1.15 -0.75 9.68
C TYR A 53 -0.10 -0.56 8.79
N GLU A 54 -0.66 -1.64 8.26
CA GLU A 54 -1.88 -1.63 7.48
C GLU A 54 -2.68 -2.92 7.66
N TYR A 55 -3.92 -2.79 8.07
CA TYR A 55 -4.80 -3.93 8.29
C TYR A 55 -6.28 -3.51 8.19
N LYS A 56 -7.17 -4.48 8.16
CA LYS A 56 -8.60 -4.22 8.08
C LYS A 56 -9.28 -4.21 9.43
N GLU A 57 -10.07 -3.15 9.67
CA GLU A 57 -11.11 -3.11 10.69
C GLU A 57 -12.47 -2.99 9.99
N GLY A 58 -13.19 -4.10 9.87
CA GLY A 58 -14.37 -4.21 9.02
C GLY A 58 -14.01 -3.96 7.55
N ASP A 59 -14.66 -2.96 6.93
CA ASP A 59 -14.40 -2.59 5.53
C ASP A 59 -13.32 -1.50 5.36
N LYS A 60 -12.74 -1.01 6.46
CA LYS A 60 -11.75 0.07 6.42
C LYS A 60 -10.34 -0.49 6.55
N VAL A 61 -9.43 0.11 5.78
CA VAL A 61 -7.99 -0.04 5.99
C VAL A 61 -7.57 0.98 7.06
N VAL A 62 -6.90 0.51 8.09
CA VAL A 62 -6.40 1.28 9.23
C VAL A 62 -4.94 0.89 9.51
N GLY A 63 -4.26 1.66 10.35
CA GLY A 63 -2.88 1.41 10.75
C GLY A 63 -1.99 2.62 10.54
N ILE A 64 -0.70 2.46 10.82
CA ILE A 64 0.30 3.54 10.73
C ILE A 64 0.32 4.10 9.32
N ASP A 65 0.40 3.25 8.31
CA ASP A 65 0.51 3.65 6.90
C ASP A 65 -0.74 4.40 6.43
N ALA A 66 -1.92 3.91 6.82
CA ALA A 66 -3.19 4.58 6.50
C ALA A 66 -3.30 5.97 7.14
N ASP A 67 -2.93 6.10 8.43
CA ASP A 67 -2.99 7.37 9.15
C ASP A 67 -1.93 8.36 8.64
N VAL A 68 -0.71 7.91 8.32
CA VAL A 68 0.35 8.75 7.73
C VAL A 68 -0.05 9.22 6.34
N ALA A 69 -0.60 8.32 5.50
CA ALA A 69 -1.09 8.68 4.17
C ALA A 69 -2.23 9.71 4.25
N GLN A 70 -3.15 9.56 5.22
CA GLN A 70 -4.22 10.56 5.44
C GLN A 70 -3.65 11.91 5.86
N ALA A 71 -2.70 11.94 6.79
CA ALA A 71 -2.05 13.19 7.22
C ALA A 71 -1.29 13.88 6.07
N ILE A 72 -0.65 13.10 5.18
CA ILE A 72 -0.02 13.62 3.96
C ILE A 72 -1.07 14.21 3.02
N ALA A 73 -2.15 13.47 2.73
CA ALA A 73 -3.21 13.94 1.85
C ALA A 73 -3.86 15.23 2.37
N ASP A 74 -4.10 15.32 3.69
CA ASP A 74 -4.63 16.53 4.33
C ASP A 74 -3.71 17.74 4.16
N LYS A 75 -2.37 17.55 4.35
CA LYS A 75 -1.38 18.62 4.11
C LYS A 75 -1.33 19.08 2.65
N LEU A 76 -1.58 18.15 1.72
CA LEU A 76 -1.60 18.46 0.28
C LEU A 76 -2.96 18.99 -0.20
N GLY A 77 -3.98 19.01 0.65
CA GLY A 77 -5.35 19.39 0.27
C GLY A 77 -6.00 18.38 -0.66
N MET A 78 -5.58 17.12 -0.65
CA MET A 78 -6.06 16.04 -1.51
C MET A 78 -7.00 15.10 -0.74
N LYS A 79 -7.89 14.42 -1.46
CA LYS A 79 -8.68 13.32 -0.90
C LYS A 79 -7.85 12.04 -0.98
N LEU A 80 -7.74 11.31 0.12
CA LEU A 80 -7.11 9.98 0.10
C LEU A 80 -8.10 8.90 -0.35
N GLU A 81 -7.64 8.02 -1.26
CA GLU A 81 -8.29 6.75 -1.60
C GLU A 81 -7.29 5.62 -1.38
N ILE A 82 -7.63 4.66 -0.49
CA ILE A 82 -6.78 3.51 -0.20
C ILE A 82 -7.33 2.29 -0.93
N VAL A 83 -6.46 1.63 -1.70
CA VAL A 83 -6.77 0.41 -2.46
C VAL A 83 -5.97 -0.75 -1.89
N ASP A 84 -6.68 -1.78 -1.43
CA ASP A 84 -6.07 -3.02 -0.93
C ASP A 84 -5.82 -4.02 -2.07
N THR A 85 -4.63 -4.61 -2.11
CA THR A 85 -4.24 -5.62 -3.09
C THR A 85 -3.22 -6.59 -2.49
N LYS A 86 -2.74 -7.57 -3.26
CA LYS A 86 -1.61 -8.42 -2.85
C LYS A 86 -0.32 -7.60 -2.83
N PHE A 87 0.60 -7.94 -1.93
CA PHE A 87 1.86 -7.20 -1.74
C PHE A 87 2.70 -7.17 -3.03
N ASP A 88 2.85 -8.30 -3.70
CA ASP A 88 3.60 -8.45 -4.95
C ASP A 88 3.01 -7.66 -6.13
N ALA A 89 1.76 -7.23 -6.05
CA ALA A 89 1.09 -6.40 -7.05
C ALA A 89 1.24 -4.88 -6.83
N ILE A 90 1.79 -4.44 -5.68
CA ILE A 90 1.93 -3.01 -5.34
C ILE A 90 2.87 -2.30 -6.32
N ILE A 91 4.13 -2.75 -6.41
CA ILE A 91 5.15 -2.13 -7.28
C ILE A 91 4.71 -2.12 -8.75
N PRO A 92 4.21 -3.22 -9.35
CA PRO A 92 3.67 -3.18 -10.71
C PRO A 92 2.51 -2.18 -10.89
N GLY A 93 1.63 -2.06 -9.89
CA GLY A 93 0.53 -1.11 -9.90
C GLY A 93 0.99 0.35 -9.91
N VAL A 94 1.96 0.69 -9.07
CA VAL A 94 2.57 2.04 -9.01
C VAL A 94 3.39 2.33 -10.29
N GLN A 95 4.19 1.37 -10.73
CA GLN A 95 5.01 1.51 -11.93
C GLN A 95 4.18 1.78 -13.19
N SER A 96 3.02 1.14 -13.31
CA SER A 96 2.11 1.36 -14.43
C SER A 96 1.35 2.69 -14.35
N GLY A 97 1.39 3.38 -13.22
CA GLY A 97 0.61 4.61 -12.95
C GLY A 97 -0.87 4.34 -12.67
N LYS A 98 -1.23 3.10 -12.31
CA LYS A 98 -2.58 2.76 -11.86
C LYS A 98 -2.89 3.40 -10.50
N TYR A 99 -1.88 3.55 -9.66
CA TYR A 99 -1.92 4.19 -8.36
C TYR A 99 -0.84 5.26 -8.27
N ASP A 100 -1.11 6.30 -7.49
CA ASP A 100 -0.20 7.43 -7.32
C ASP A 100 1.00 7.07 -6.45
N MET A 101 0.76 6.31 -5.38
CA MET A 101 1.80 5.85 -4.46
C MET A 101 1.47 4.47 -3.87
N GLY A 102 2.51 3.77 -3.41
CA GLY A 102 2.41 2.54 -2.63
C GLY A 102 2.99 2.74 -1.23
N MET A 103 2.26 2.27 -0.21
CA MET A 103 2.67 2.33 1.18
C MET A 103 2.18 1.06 1.88
N ALA A 104 3.11 0.20 2.32
CA ALA A 104 2.82 -1.14 2.81
C ALA A 104 4.01 -1.73 3.62
N GLY A 105 4.55 -0.97 4.59
CA GLY A 105 5.80 -1.37 5.22
C GLY A 105 6.90 -1.67 4.18
N MET A 106 6.93 -0.88 3.09
CA MET A 106 7.72 -1.19 1.90
C MET A 106 9.19 -0.86 2.12
N THR A 107 10.02 -1.87 2.25
CA THR A 107 11.47 -1.74 2.37
C THR A 107 12.09 -1.17 1.12
N VAL A 108 12.97 -0.19 1.27
CA VAL A 108 13.83 0.32 0.19
C VAL A 108 14.92 -0.71 -0.12
N THR A 109 14.96 -1.20 -1.35
CA THR A 109 16.01 -2.09 -1.83
C THR A 109 16.53 -1.64 -3.19
N PRO A 110 17.82 -1.90 -3.51
CA PRO A 110 18.37 -1.56 -4.83
C PRO A 110 17.60 -2.19 -5.99
N GLU A 111 16.98 -3.35 -5.78
CA GLU A 111 16.18 -4.01 -6.79
C GLU A 111 14.85 -3.26 -7.02
N ARG A 112 14.14 -2.90 -5.93
CA ARG A 112 12.89 -2.13 -6.02
C ARG A 112 13.12 -0.74 -6.61
N GLU A 113 14.25 -0.10 -6.29
CA GLU A 113 14.66 1.17 -6.87
C GLU A 113 14.88 1.13 -8.39
N GLN A 114 15.09 -0.05 -8.99
CA GLN A 114 15.11 -0.19 -10.45
C GLN A 114 13.73 0.03 -11.07
N SER A 115 12.66 -0.20 -10.33
CA SER A 115 11.27 -0.17 -10.81
C SER A 115 10.50 1.06 -10.37
N VAL A 116 10.75 1.56 -9.15
CA VAL A 116 10.03 2.68 -8.53
C VAL A 116 11.00 3.68 -7.90
N ALA A 117 10.53 4.88 -7.59
CA ALA A 117 11.23 5.85 -6.74
C ALA A 117 10.66 5.78 -5.31
N PHE A 118 11.44 6.19 -4.32
CA PHE A 118 11.04 6.17 -2.91
C PHE A 118 11.06 7.58 -2.29
N SER A 119 10.27 7.77 -1.25
CA SER A 119 10.38 8.91 -0.32
C SER A 119 11.61 8.75 0.59
N ASP A 120 11.84 9.73 1.46
CA ASP A 120 12.64 9.52 2.67
C ASP A 120 11.95 8.43 3.53
N SER A 121 12.71 7.73 4.36
CA SER A 121 12.18 6.72 5.27
C SER A 121 11.24 7.34 6.30
N TYR A 122 10.14 6.62 6.62
CA TYR A 122 9.20 7.01 7.67
C TYR A 122 9.20 6.05 8.87
N ALA A 123 9.77 4.87 8.72
CA ALA A 123 9.89 3.86 9.77
C ALA A 123 11.07 2.93 9.51
N THR A 124 11.48 2.19 10.53
CA THR A 124 12.43 1.08 10.43
C THR A 124 11.72 -0.25 10.66
N GLY A 125 12.07 -1.25 9.87
CA GLY A 125 11.64 -2.63 10.01
C GLY A 125 12.78 -3.52 10.53
N ILE A 126 12.40 -4.63 11.15
CA ILE A 126 13.33 -5.68 11.56
C ILE A 126 12.75 -7.01 11.14
N GLN A 127 13.43 -7.75 10.28
CA GLN A 127 13.04 -9.11 9.96
C GLN A 127 13.27 -10.03 11.15
N SER A 128 12.28 -10.80 11.51
CA SER A 128 12.24 -11.69 12.67
C SER A 128 11.81 -13.10 12.27
N ILE A 129 12.08 -14.06 13.14
CA ILE A 129 11.74 -15.46 12.94
C ILE A 129 10.72 -15.88 13.97
N ILE A 130 9.55 -16.34 13.51
CA ILE A 130 8.52 -16.97 14.36
C ILE A 130 8.71 -18.49 14.31
N VAL A 131 8.71 -19.13 15.46
CA VAL A 131 8.75 -20.58 15.61
C VAL A 131 7.65 -21.07 16.56
N LYS A 132 7.38 -22.36 16.58
CA LYS A 132 6.58 -22.95 17.65
C LYS A 132 7.35 -22.92 18.97
N GLN A 133 6.64 -22.71 20.07
CA GLN A 133 7.24 -22.85 21.41
C GLN A 133 7.87 -24.22 21.59
N GLY A 134 9.10 -24.24 22.05
CA GLY A 134 9.87 -25.45 22.21
C GLY A 134 10.53 -25.99 20.92
N SER A 135 10.52 -25.22 19.84
CA SER A 135 11.27 -25.54 18.61
C SER A 135 12.77 -25.72 18.91
N ASP A 136 13.43 -26.57 18.14
CA ASP A 136 14.90 -26.72 18.17
C ASP A 136 15.61 -25.53 17.50
N ILE A 137 14.93 -24.76 16.64
CA ILE A 137 15.44 -23.53 16.03
C ILE A 137 15.45 -22.43 17.11
N LYS A 138 16.62 -21.89 17.40
CA LYS A 138 16.83 -20.84 18.43
C LYS A 138 17.42 -19.56 17.87
N SER A 139 18.03 -19.61 16.69
CA SER A 139 18.63 -18.47 15.99
C SER A 139 18.58 -18.70 14.47
N VAL A 140 18.99 -17.69 13.71
CA VAL A 140 19.17 -17.78 12.26
C VAL A 140 20.21 -18.85 11.88
N ASP A 141 21.22 -19.07 12.72
CA ASP A 141 22.29 -20.05 12.48
C ASP A 141 21.78 -21.51 12.48
N ASP A 142 20.60 -21.77 13.03
CA ASP A 142 19.95 -23.08 13.03
C ASP A 142 19.17 -23.36 11.75
N LEU A 143 19.00 -22.35 10.88
CA LEU A 143 18.34 -22.51 9.60
C LEU A 143 19.28 -23.10 8.55
N SER A 144 18.72 -23.80 7.59
CA SER A 144 19.47 -24.45 6.52
C SER A 144 18.57 -24.70 5.30
N GLU A 145 19.16 -25.15 4.20
CA GLU A 145 18.44 -25.58 2.99
C GLU A 145 17.39 -26.70 3.24
N LYS A 146 17.43 -27.34 4.42
CA LYS A 146 16.43 -28.38 4.80
C LYS A 146 15.31 -27.84 5.65
N THR A 147 15.45 -26.63 6.16
CA THR A 147 14.42 -25.95 6.96
C THR A 147 13.28 -25.51 6.06
N LYS A 148 12.06 -25.75 6.45
CA LYS A 148 10.89 -25.25 5.71
C LYS A 148 10.51 -23.88 6.24
N ILE A 149 10.85 -22.87 5.49
CA ILE A 149 10.68 -21.47 5.85
C ILE A 149 9.44 -20.91 5.16
N GLY A 150 8.47 -20.43 5.93
CA GLY A 150 7.31 -19.73 5.38
C GLY A 150 7.58 -18.23 5.28
N VAL A 151 7.22 -17.63 4.15
CA VAL A 151 7.36 -16.20 3.88
C VAL A 151 6.14 -15.67 3.16
N GLN A 152 5.93 -14.35 3.18
CA GLN A 152 4.97 -13.73 2.28
C GLN A 152 5.64 -13.40 0.94
N LEU A 153 5.01 -13.79 -0.16
CA LEU A 153 5.49 -13.61 -1.54
C LEU A 153 5.89 -12.15 -1.83
N GLY A 154 7.10 -11.96 -2.34
CA GLY A 154 7.62 -10.68 -2.81
C GLY A 154 8.10 -9.72 -1.71
N THR A 155 8.05 -10.13 -0.42
CA THR A 155 8.64 -9.36 0.68
C THR A 155 10.15 -9.52 0.74
N THR A 156 10.83 -8.70 1.53
CA THR A 156 12.27 -8.86 1.78
C THR A 156 12.56 -10.14 2.55
N GLY A 157 11.67 -10.59 3.43
CA GLY A 157 11.77 -11.90 4.07
C GLY A 157 11.79 -13.07 3.08
N ASP A 158 11.03 -12.98 1.99
CA ASP A 158 11.06 -13.95 0.89
C ASP A 158 12.41 -13.90 0.14
N ILE A 159 12.86 -12.69 -0.24
CA ILE A 159 14.11 -12.49 -0.98
C ILE A 159 15.30 -13.01 -0.15
N TYR A 160 15.43 -12.56 1.09
CA TYR A 160 16.57 -12.94 1.95
C TYR A 160 16.57 -14.44 2.28
N ALA A 161 15.40 -15.01 2.55
CA ALA A 161 15.33 -16.45 2.83
C ALA A 161 15.76 -17.30 1.63
N LYS A 162 15.43 -16.89 0.40
CA LYS A 162 15.88 -17.58 -0.82
C LYS A 162 17.38 -17.39 -1.07
N ASP A 163 17.89 -16.19 -0.85
CA ASP A 163 19.31 -15.88 -1.04
C ASP A 163 20.19 -16.67 -0.06
N ASP A 164 19.74 -16.81 1.20
CA ASP A 164 20.54 -17.44 2.27
C ASP A 164 20.36 -18.97 2.32
N PHE A 165 19.15 -19.48 2.03
CA PHE A 165 18.81 -20.91 2.25
C PHE A 165 18.37 -21.64 0.99
N GLY A 166 18.20 -20.93 -0.14
CA GLY A 166 17.78 -21.48 -1.43
C GLY A 166 16.27 -21.60 -1.58
N ASP A 167 15.81 -21.59 -2.83
CA ASP A 167 14.38 -21.58 -3.20
C ASP A 167 13.62 -22.81 -2.64
N GLU A 168 14.28 -23.98 -2.55
CA GLU A 168 13.64 -25.23 -2.07
C GLU A 168 13.31 -25.20 -0.57
N ALA A 169 14.01 -24.38 0.21
CA ALA A 169 13.75 -24.16 1.63
C ALA A 169 12.53 -23.28 1.86
N VAL A 170 12.16 -22.44 0.89
CA VAL A 170 11.17 -21.37 1.05
C VAL A 170 9.80 -21.80 0.54
N GLN A 171 8.78 -21.63 1.38
CA GLN A 171 7.38 -21.76 0.99
C GLN A 171 6.70 -20.40 1.02
N GLU A 172 6.33 -19.92 -0.14
CA GLU A 172 5.65 -18.63 -0.33
C GLU A 172 4.16 -18.73 -0.03
N PHE A 173 3.63 -17.68 0.61
CA PHE A 173 2.21 -17.50 0.88
C PHE A 173 1.76 -16.12 0.39
N ASP A 174 0.50 -15.99 -0.02
CA ASP A 174 -0.09 -14.70 -0.39
C ASP A 174 -0.15 -13.73 0.81
N LYS A 175 -0.23 -14.27 2.04
CA LYS A 175 -0.36 -13.51 3.29
C LYS A 175 0.55 -14.08 4.37
N GLY A 176 1.12 -13.20 5.19
CA GLY A 176 1.89 -13.63 6.37
C GLY A 176 1.07 -14.48 7.35
N ALA A 177 -0.21 -14.16 7.51
CA ALA A 177 -1.13 -14.94 8.34
C ALA A 177 -1.27 -16.41 7.88
N ASP A 178 -1.26 -16.67 6.58
CA ASP A 178 -1.33 -18.04 6.03
C ASP A 178 -0.06 -18.82 6.32
N ALA A 179 1.12 -18.18 6.27
CA ALA A 179 2.38 -18.77 6.69
C ALA A 179 2.34 -19.15 8.19
N VAL A 180 1.82 -18.26 9.04
CA VAL A 180 1.64 -18.54 10.48
C VAL A 180 0.69 -19.71 10.72
N GLN A 181 -0.40 -19.84 9.97
CA GLN A 181 -1.30 -20.99 10.07
C GLN A 181 -0.62 -22.29 9.58
N ALA A 182 0.24 -22.22 8.56
CA ALA A 182 1.03 -23.36 8.11
C ALA A 182 2.05 -23.80 9.16
N LEU A 183 2.69 -22.87 9.88
CA LEU A 183 3.56 -23.13 11.01
C LEU A 183 2.82 -23.82 12.15
N LEU A 184 1.66 -23.31 12.57
CA LEU A 184 0.82 -23.94 13.59
C LEU A 184 0.42 -25.36 13.20
N ALA A 185 0.07 -25.58 11.94
CA ALA A 185 -0.26 -26.90 11.41
C ALA A 185 0.95 -27.85 11.26
N GLY A 186 2.18 -27.39 11.50
CA GLY A 186 3.42 -28.18 11.36
C GLY A 186 3.77 -28.54 9.92
N LYS A 187 3.35 -27.71 8.97
CA LYS A 187 3.71 -27.87 7.55
C LYS A 187 5.04 -27.24 7.21
N ILE A 188 5.43 -26.21 7.98
CA ILE A 188 6.70 -25.50 7.93
C ILE A 188 7.32 -25.43 9.32
N ASP A 189 8.59 -25.07 9.40
CA ASP A 189 9.37 -25.09 10.64
C ASP A 189 9.48 -23.70 11.29
N CYS A 190 9.45 -22.64 10.48
CA CYS A 190 9.47 -21.26 10.94
C CYS A 190 8.81 -20.31 9.91
N VAL A 191 8.56 -19.08 10.33
CA VAL A 191 8.13 -17.96 9.45
C VAL A 191 9.13 -16.82 9.59
N ILE A 192 9.59 -16.26 8.47
CA ILE A 192 10.34 -15.02 8.43
C ILE A 192 9.40 -13.89 8.03
N ILE A 193 9.29 -12.88 8.89
CA ILE A 193 8.43 -11.72 8.72
C ILE A 193 8.90 -10.60 9.65
N ASP A 194 8.50 -9.36 9.36
CA ASP A 194 8.83 -8.20 10.19
C ASP A 194 8.34 -8.33 11.64
N ASN A 195 9.10 -7.73 12.55
CA ASN A 195 8.94 -7.89 13.99
C ASN A 195 7.58 -7.41 14.52
N GLU A 196 7.08 -6.27 14.05
CA GLU A 196 5.79 -5.76 14.55
C GLU A 196 4.60 -6.63 14.12
N PRO A 197 4.47 -7.04 12.84
CA PRO A 197 3.51 -8.07 12.46
C PRO A 197 3.73 -9.40 13.17
N ALA A 198 5.00 -9.83 13.37
CA ALA A 198 5.30 -11.04 14.14
C ALA A 198 4.74 -10.98 15.57
N LYS A 199 4.93 -9.85 16.28
CA LYS A 199 4.34 -9.62 17.60
C LYS A 199 2.81 -9.73 17.57
N SER A 200 2.16 -9.13 16.57
CA SER A 200 0.71 -9.18 16.40
C SER A 200 0.21 -10.62 16.17
N PHE A 201 0.91 -11.39 15.32
CA PHE A 201 0.56 -12.77 15.05
C PHE A 201 0.78 -13.68 16.27
N VAL A 202 1.90 -13.53 16.98
CA VAL A 202 2.19 -14.32 18.18
C VAL A 202 1.21 -13.98 19.31
N ALA A 203 0.84 -12.71 19.47
CA ALA A 203 -0.16 -12.32 20.46
C ALA A 203 -1.56 -12.91 20.18
N SER A 204 -1.88 -13.17 18.90
CA SER A 204 -3.17 -13.69 18.45
C SER A 204 -3.20 -15.22 18.33
N ASN A 205 -2.06 -15.91 18.48
CA ASN A 205 -1.93 -17.35 18.27
C ASN A 205 -1.09 -17.99 19.38
N GLU A 206 -1.71 -18.80 20.22
CA GLU A 206 -1.00 -19.52 21.27
C GLU A 206 0.00 -20.55 20.69
N GLY A 207 1.07 -20.82 21.43
CA GLY A 207 2.06 -21.83 21.07
C GLY A 207 3.13 -21.38 20.08
N LEU A 208 3.21 -20.08 19.80
CA LEU A 208 4.26 -19.46 19.00
C LEU A 208 5.17 -18.59 19.86
N GLU A 209 6.39 -18.41 19.39
CA GLU A 209 7.38 -17.46 19.95
C GLU A 209 8.19 -16.81 18.84
N ILE A 210 8.65 -15.57 19.07
CA ILE A 210 9.59 -14.87 18.21
C ILE A 210 10.98 -15.12 18.75
N LEU A 211 11.93 -15.47 17.88
CA LEU A 211 13.31 -15.63 18.30
C LEU A 211 13.92 -14.27 18.67
N ASN A 212 14.73 -14.26 19.75
CA ASN A 212 15.36 -13.03 20.22
C ASN A 212 16.64 -12.68 19.40
N THR A 213 16.51 -12.73 18.06
CA THR A 213 17.58 -12.38 17.12
C THR A 213 16.94 -11.63 15.96
N SER A 214 17.47 -10.44 15.62
CA SER A 214 17.11 -9.77 14.37
C SER A 214 17.76 -10.51 13.20
N TYR A 215 17.02 -10.69 12.12
CA TYR A 215 17.53 -11.27 10.89
C TYR A 215 18.10 -10.19 9.97
N ALA A 216 17.37 -9.10 9.77
CA ALA A 216 17.81 -7.92 9.03
C ALA A 216 17.16 -6.66 9.56
N GLU A 217 17.84 -5.51 9.46
CA GLU A 217 17.27 -4.18 9.71
C GLU A 217 16.98 -3.50 8.38
N GLU A 218 15.85 -2.81 8.29
CA GLU A 218 15.30 -2.27 7.05
C GLU A 218 14.71 -0.87 7.25
N GLU A 219 14.61 -0.12 6.15
CA GLU A 219 13.95 1.19 6.14
C GLU A 219 12.69 1.14 5.27
N TYR A 220 11.55 1.59 5.82
CA TYR A 220 10.30 1.67 5.10
C TYR A 220 10.11 3.05 4.48
N ALA A 221 9.72 3.07 3.21
CA ALA A 221 9.43 4.30 2.49
C ALA A 221 8.22 4.15 1.56
N ILE A 222 7.68 5.29 1.14
CA ILE A 222 6.56 5.38 0.20
C ILE A 222 7.14 5.23 -1.21
N CYS A 223 6.58 4.35 -2.04
CA CYS A 223 7.03 4.19 -3.40
C CYS A 223 6.15 4.93 -4.41
N PHE A 224 6.78 5.42 -5.49
CA PHE A 224 6.18 6.21 -6.56
C PHE A 224 6.64 5.71 -7.92
N LYS A 225 5.85 6.02 -8.97
CA LYS A 225 6.32 5.87 -10.33
C LYS A 225 7.54 6.76 -10.56
N LYS A 226 8.60 6.21 -11.17
CA LYS A 226 9.92 6.87 -11.33
C LYS A 226 9.90 8.25 -11.96
N ASP A 227 8.98 8.49 -12.89
CA ASP A 227 8.85 9.75 -13.62
C ASP A 227 7.89 10.74 -12.94
N ASN A 228 7.20 10.33 -11.86
CA ASN A 228 6.31 11.22 -11.09
C ASN A 228 7.07 11.96 -9.97
N THR A 229 8.11 12.68 -10.37
CA THR A 229 8.98 13.41 -9.44
C THR A 229 8.28 14.58 -8.74
N GLU A 230 7.25 15.15 -9.36
CA GLU A 230 6.46 16.23 -8.76
C GLU A 230 5.68 15.72 -7.53
N LEU A 231 4.94 14.63 -7.68
CA LEU A 231 4.20 14.04 -6.57
C LEU A 231 5.14 13.54 -5.47
N GLN A 232 6.22 12.82 -5.84
CA GLN A 232 7.25 12.38 -4.90
C GLN A 232 7.78 13.55 -4.06
N THR A 233 8.08 14.69 -4.70
CA THR A 233 8.59 15.89 -4.00
C THR A 233 7.55 16.46 -3.05
N LYS A 234 6.29 16.56 -3.46
CA LYS A 234 5.19 17.07 -2.63
C LYS A 234 4.96 16.17 -1.41
N VAL A 235 4.83 14.86 -1.64
CA VAL A 235 4.61 13.87 -0.56
C VAL A 235 5.79 13.84 0.40
N ASN A 236 7.02 13.84 -0.13
CA ASN A 236 8.23 13.86 0.71
C ASN A 236 8.36 15.16 1.52
N GLY A 237 7.92 16.29 0.96
CA GLY A 237 7.81 17.56 1.69
C GLY A 237 6.83 17.49 2.85
N ALA A 238 5.63 16.97 2.60
CA ALA A 238 4.62 16.76 3.64
C ALA A 238 5.10 15.77 4.73
N LEU A 239 5.75 14.67 4.33
CA LEU A 239 6.32 13.70 5.26
C LEU A 239 7.38 14.34 6.18
N LYS A 240 8.29 15.17 5.64
CA LYS A 240 9.27 15.90 6.43
C LYS A 240 8.63 16.84 7.46
N GLU A 241 7.52 17.49 7.10
CA GLU A 241 6.77 18.31 8.04
C GLU A 241 6.15 17.47 9.15
N LEU A 242 5.54 16.29 8.83
CA LEU A 242 4.97 15.38 9.83
C LEU A 242 6.04 14.82 10.79
N ILE A 243 7.27 14.63 10.29
CA ILE A 243 8.40 14.23 11.13
C ILE A 243 8.81 15.40 12.05
N ALA A 244 8.93 16.60 11.49
CA ALA A 244 9.45 17.77 12.20
C ALA A 244 8.48 18.29 13.27
N ASP A 245 7.16 18.21 13.03
CA ASP A 245 6.13 18.64 13.98
C ASP A 245 5.69 17.58 14.99
N GLY A 246 6.24 16.35 14.86
CA GLY A 246 5.98 15.21 15.77
C GLY A 246 4.72 14.40 15.43
N THR A 247 3.95 14.78 14.42
CA THR A 247 2.72 14.07 14.02
C THR A 247 2.99 12.62 13.65
N LEU A 248 4.10 12.34 12.93
CA LEU A 248 4.48 10.96 12.60
C LEU A 248 4.67 10.12 13.88
N GLN A 249 5.38 10.65 14.86
CA GLN A 249 5.61 9.94 16.12
C GLN A 249 4.31 9.72 16.91
N GLU A 250 3.40 10.69 16.90
CA GLU A 250 2.08 10.53 17.53
C GLU A 250 1.27 9.42 16.86
N ILE A 251 1.30 9.33 15.52
CA ILE A 251 0.65 8.25 14.76
C ILE A 251 1.27 6.90 15.14
N VAL A 252 2.61 6.77 15.12
CA VAL A 252 3.30 5.53 15.51
C VAL A 252 2.90 5.11 16.94
N ASN A 253 2.92 6.03 17.89
CA ASN A 253 2.61 5.75 19.30
C ASN A 253 1.15 5.33 19.53
N LYS A 254 0.23 5.63 18.61
CA LYS A 254 -1.16 5.17 18.65
C LYS A 254 -1.25 3.64 18.49
N TYR A 255 -0.34 3.06 17.72
CA TYR A 255 -0.35 1.65 17.33
C TYR A 255 0.75 0.83 18.02
N ILE A 256 1.94 1.40 18.16
CA ILE A 256 3.10 0.75 18.79
C ILE A 256 3.38 1.48 20.10
N LYS A 257 3.16 0.80 21.22
CA LYS A 257 3.50 1.34 22.54
C LYS A 257 5.00 1.17 22.78
N ALA A 258 5.66 2.23 23.24
CA ALA A 258 7.03 2.11 23.74
C ALA A 258 7.06 1.08 24.89
N GLU A 259 7.97 0.11 24.80
CA GLU A 259 8.24 -0.89 25.84
C GLU A 259 8.91 -0.26 27.06
#